data_726c1fde12fec414935d3e405b30ac60
#
_entry.id   726c1fde12fec414935d3e405b30ac60
#
_cell.length_a   1.000
_cell.length_b   1.000
_cell.length_c   1.000
_cell.angle_alpha   90.00
_cell.angle_beta   90.00
_cell.angle_gamma   90.00
#
_symmetry.space_group_name_H-M   'P 1'
#
loop_
_entity.id
_entity.type
_entity.pdbx_description
1 polymer ?
#
loop_
_entity_poly.entity_id
_entity_poly.type
_entity_poly.pdbx_seq_one_letter_code
_entity_poly.pdbx_strand_id
1 'polypeptide(L)'
;AAKSYTIRLWSVRHARLLEWLYARFAGLFLKLHPFWRAVGYQRAEGPVKFVEEKVKGLMFDCRMCGQCVLSSTGMSCPMNCPKQLRNGPCGGVRANGNCEVEPDMPCVWVQAWKGTEDMREGRSNIMNVQKPVDQSLRGTSAWLRVTAKAAAEKEGASHAG
;
A
#
# COMPACT_ATOMS: atom_id res chain seq x y z
N ALA A 1 8.13 -22.63 9.67
CA ALA A 1 7.45 -21.85 10.71
C ALA A 1 6.17 -21.26 10.12
N ALA A 2 5.04 -21.60 10.70
CA ALA A 2 3.76 -21.00 10.30
C ALA A 2 3.85 -19.48 10.49
N LYS A 3 3.83 -18.72 9.41
CA LYS A 3 3.78 -17.27 9.48
C LYS A 3 2.46 -16.88 10.14
N SER A 4 2.55 -16.11 11.20
CA SER A 4 1.33 -15.58 11.84
C SER A 4 0.72 -14.53 10.92
N TYR A 5 -0.43 -14.85 10.33
CA TYR A 5 -1.19 -13.91 9.50
C TYR A 5 -2.09 -12.99 10.31
N THR A 6 -2.05 -13.10 11.63
CA THR A 6 -2.95 -12.38 12.56
C THR A 6 -2.91 -10.87 12.37
N ILE A 7 -1.71 -10.29 12.28
CA ILE A 7 -1.55 -8.83 12.13
C ILE A 7 -2.08 -8.37 10.76
N ARG A 8 -1.84 -9.13 9.70
CA ARG A 8 -2.38 -8.83 8.37
C ARG A 8 -3.91 -8.86 8.36
N LEU A 9 -4.51 -9.85 8.98
CA LEU A 9 -5.96 -9.96 9.12
C LEU A 9 -6.53 -8.84 10.00
N TRP A 10 -5.83 -8.47 11.06
CA TRP A 10 -6.19 -7.33 11.90
C TRP A 10 -6.20 -6.03 11.08
N SER A 11 -5.18 -5.79 10.27
CA SER A 11 -5.09 -4.61 9.40
C SER A 11 -6.27 -4.54 8.42
N VAL A 12 -6.67 -5.65 7.84
CA VAL A 12 -7.85 -5.73 6.95
C VAL A 12 -9.15 -5.45 7.70
N ARG A 13 -9.32 -5.99 8.91
CA ARG A 13 -10.50 -5.72 9.75
C ARG A 13 -10.63 -4.25 10.15
N HIS A 14 -9.51 -3.54 10.27
CA HIS A 14 -9.47 -2.13 10.62
C HIS A 14 -9.12 -1.23 9.43
N ALA A 15 -9.44 -1.69 8.22
CA ALA A 15 -9.12 -1.00 6.98
C ALA A 15 -9.62 0.46 6.96
N ARG A 16 -10.81 0.73 7.49
CA ARG A 16 -11.37 2.07 7.59
C ARG A 16 -10.57 3.00 8.51
N LEU A 17 -10.16 2.48 9.66
CA LEU A 17 -9.29 3.22 10.59
C LEU A 17 -7.94 3.51 9.96
N LEU A 18 -7.34 2.50 9.31
CA LEU A 18 -6.06 2.64 8.64
C LEU A 18 -6.14 3.58 7.43
N GLU A 19 -7.23 3.57 6.69
CA GLU A 19 -7.49 4.54 5.62
C GLU A 19 -7.49 5.98 6.17
N TRP A 20 -8.19 6.21 7.27
CA TRP A 20 -8.23 7.52 7.92
C TRP A 20 -6.85 7.95 8.44
N LEU A 21 -6.13 7.06 9.13
CA LEU A 21 -4.77 7.32 9.62
C LEU A 21 -3.81 7.60 8.46
N TYR A 22 -3.92 6.83 7.37
CA TYR A 22 -3.10 7.00 6.19
C TYR A 22 -3.36 8.34 5.51
N ALA A 23 -4.62 8.76 5.40
CA ALA A 23 -4.99 10.06 4.85
C ALA A 23 -4.43 11.21 5.70
N ARG A 24 -4.49 11.11 7.03
CA ARG A 24 -3.90 12.08 7.95
C ARG A 24 -2.37 12.13 7.83
N PHE A 25 -1.75 10.97 7.75
CA PHE A 25 -0.31 10.86 7.59
C PHE A 25 0.16 11.44 6.24
N ALA A 26 -0.53 11.12 5.15
CA ALA A 26 -0.24 11.67 3.83
C ALA A 26 -0.39 13.20 3.81
N GLY A 27 -1.42 13.73 4.45
CA GLY A 27 -1.62 15.18 4.62
C GLY A 27 -0.49 15.84 5.39
N LEU A 28 -0.01 15.22 6.47
CA LEU A 28 1.14 15.70 7.25
C LEU A 28 2.43 15.68 6.41
N PHE A 29 2.69 14.59 5.69
CA PHE A 29 3.84 14.48 4.81
C PHE A 29 3.84 15.56 3.72
N LEU A 30 2.67 15.84 3.16
CA LEU A 30 2.53 16.89 2.16
C LEU A 30 2.73 18.30 2.76
N LYS A 31 2.28 18.57 3.97
CA LYS A 31 2.55 19.81 4.71
C LYS A 31 4.04 20.02 4.99
N LEU A 32 4.78 18.93 5.17
CA LEU A 32 6.23 18.94 5.38
C LEU A 32 7.02 18.99 4.05
N HIS A 33 6.35 19.16 2.91
CA HIS A 33 7.02 19.27 1.61
C HIS A 33 8.16 20.30 1.58
N PRO A 34 8.01 21.54 2.12
CA PRO A 34 9.11 22.50 2.18
C PRO A 34 10.33 21.98 2.95
N PHE A 35 10.10 21.22 4.03
CA PHE A 35 11.16 20.58 4.80
C PHE A 35 11.86 19.48 3.99
N TRP A 36 11.10 18.60 3.33
CA TRP A 36 11.64 17.56 2.47
C TRP A 36 12.45 18.13 1.31
N ARG A 37 11.97 19.25 0.74
CA ARG A 37 12.68 19.97 -0.32
C ARG A 37 13.98 20.60 0.18
N ALA A 38 13.98 21.17 1.38
CA ALA A 38 15.17 21.78 2.00
C ALA A 38 16.25 20.75 2.34
N VAL A 39 15.86 19.59 2.87
CA VAL A 39 16.78 18.48 3.19
C VAL A 39 17.22 17.74 1.93
N GLY A 40 16.37 17.71 0.91
CA GLY A 40 16.52 16.91 -0.31
C GLY A 40 15.87 15.54 -0.17
N TYR A 41 14.97 15.22 -1.11
CA TYR A 41 14.26 13.94 -1.10
C TYR A 41 15.20 12.73 -1.12
N GLN A 42 16.31 12.83 -1.83
CA GLN A 42 17.30 11.74 -1.88
C GLN A 42 17.98 11.48 -0.54
N ARG A 43 18.26 12.53 0.24
CA ARG A 43 18.87 12.40 1.57
C ARG A 43 17.86 11.89 2.61
N ALA A 44 16.61 12.33 2.49
CA ALA A 44 15.51 11.89 3.36
C ALA A 44 15.08 10.44 3.08
N GLU A 45 15.36 9.91 1.89
CA GLU A 45 14.91 8.57 1.49
C GLU A 45 15.40 7.47 2.42
N GLY A 46 16.66 7.51 2.84
CA GLY A 46 17.24 6.48 3.72
C GLY A 46 16.47 6.31 5.04
N PRO A 47 16.38 7.36 5.88
CA PRO A 47 15.64 7.29 7.14
C PRO A 47 14.16 7.01 6.97
N VAL A 48 13.50 7.67 6.00
CA VAL A 48 12.06 7.48 5.75
C VAL A 48 11.78 6.07 5.25
N LYS A 49 12.58 5.56 4.33
CA LYS A 49 12.49 4.18 3.85
C LYS A 49 12.62 3.17 5.00
N PHE A 50 13.58 3.39 5.90
CA PHE A 50 13.78 2.50 7.06
C PHE A 50 12.52 2.46 7.94
N VAL A 51 11.94 3.61 8.27
CA VAL A 51 10.70 3.67 9.06
C VAL A 51 9.53 3.04 8.31
N GLU A 52 9.38 3.36 7.03
CA GLU A 52 8.34 2.80 6.17
C GLU A 52 8.43 1.27 6.09
N GLU A 53 9.62 0.74 5.89
CA GLU A 53 9.88 -0.71 5.85
C GLU A 53 9.48 -1.40 7.15
N LYS A 54 9.85 -0.82 8.30
CA LYS A 54 9.51 -1.39 9.62
C LYS A 54 8.01 -1.35 9.88
N VAL A 55 7.37 -0.21 9.67
CA VAL A 55 5.93 -0.04 9.92
C VAL A 55 5.10 -0.91 8.98
N LYS A 56 5.34 -0.81 7.69
CA LYS A 56 4.59 -1.59 6.70
C LYS A 56 4.94 -3.08 6.72
N GLY A 57 6.19 -3.42 7.03
CA GLY A 57 6.62 -4.80 7.21
C GLY A 57 5.88 -5.48 8.35
N LEU A 58 5.71 -4.78 9.48
CA LEU A 58 4.98 -5.30 10.63
C LEU A 58 3.47 -5.46 10.34
N MET A 59 2.84 -4.43 9.78
CA MET A 59 1.38 -4.38 9.61
C MET A 59 0.88 -5.13 8.37
N PHE A 60 1.62 -5.09 7.28
CA PHE A 60 1.18 -5.55 5.97
C PHE A 60 2.11 -6.59 5.33
N ASP A 61 3.19 -6.98 6.00
CA ASP A 61 4.24 -7.83 5.43
C ASP A 61 4.78 -7.25 4.10
N CYS A 62 5.12 -5.95 4.13
CA CYS A 62 5.51 -5.18 2.95
C CYS A 62 6.78 -5.71 2.30
N ARG A 63 6.77 -5.82 0.98
CA ARG A 63 7.92 -6.24 0.15
C ARG A 63 8.69 -5.07 -0.46
N MET A 64 8.41 -3.84 -0.02
CA MET A 64 9.06 -2.61 -0.50
C MET A 64 9.12 -2.50 -2.04
N CYS A 65 7.99 -2.75 -2.70
CA CYS A 65 7.91 -2.61 -4.17
C CYS A 65 7.98 -1.15 -4.64
N GLY A 66 7.85 -0.20 -3.72
CA GLY A 66 7.86 1.24 -4.01
C GLY A 66 6.61 1.78 -4.70
N GLN A 67 5.61 0.94 -4.93
CA GLN A 67 4.37 1.29 -5.63
C GLN A 67 3.17 0.86 -4.78
N CYS A 68 2.99 1.56 -3.64
CA CYS A 68 1.98 1.20 -2.66
C CYS A 68 0.56 1.41 -3.19
N VAL A 69 -0.26 0.37 -3.07
CA VAL A 69 -1.68 0.36 -3.49
C VAL A 69 -2.63 -0.04 -2.37
N LEU A 70 -2.17 0.03 -1.12
CA LEU A 70 -2.97 -0.40 0.05
C LEU A 70 -4.32 0.31 0.16
N SER A 71 -4.40 1.57 -0.23
CA SER A 71 -5.65 2.34 -0.28
C SER A 71 -6.65 1.82 -1.33
N SER A 72 -6.18 1.08 -2.32
CA SER A 72 -7.02 0.45 -3.35
C SER A 72 -7.29 -1.02 -3.09
N THR A 73 -6.57 -1.64 -2.17
CA THR A 73 -6.65 -3.09 -1.90
C THR A 73 -7.08 -3.42 -0.47
N GLY A 74 -7.85 -2.54 0.16
CA GLY A 74 -8.41 -2.78 1.48
C GLY A 74 -7.37 -3.06 2.56
N MET A 75 -6.20 -2.42 2.50
CA MET A 75 -5.06 -2.64 3.39
C MET A 75 -4.48 -4.07 3.34
N SER A 76 -4.73 -4.79 2.24
CA SER A 76 -4.12 -6.10 1.96
C SER A 76 -3.10 -5.95 0.83
N CYS A 77 -1.82 -6.12 1.13
CA CYS A 77 -0.76 -5.90 0.15
C CYS A 77 -0.75 -6.97 -0.95
N PRO A 78 -0.98 -6.64 -2.23
CA PRO A 78 -1.03 -7.64 -3.31
C PRO A 78 0.31 -8.30 -3.58
N MET A 79 1.43 -7.71 -3.14
CA MET A 79 2.76 -8.32 -3.27
C MET A 79 2.95 -9.53 -2.36
N ASN A 80 2.04 -9.78 -1.42
CA ASN A 80 2.01 -11.01 -0.61
C ASN A 80 1.38 -12.19 -1.34
N CYS A 81 0.73 -11.97 -2.49
CA CYS A 81 0.26 -13.03 -3.35
C CYS A 81 1.47 -13.81 -3.91
N PRO A 82 1.55 -15.15 -3.76
CA PRO A 82 2.65 -15.95 -4.32
C PRO A 82 2.80 -15.83 -5.84
N LYS A 83 1.69 -15.55 -6.53
CA LYS A 83 1.66 -15.29 -7.98
C LYS A 83 1.91 -13.82 -8.33
N GLN A 84 2.06 -12.93 -7.34
CA GLN A 84 2.29 -11.50 -7.50
C GLN A 84 1.24 -10.80 -8.40
N LEU A 85 -0.01 -11.20 -8.28
CA LEU A 85 -1.10 -10.60 -9.03
C LEU A 85 -1.46 -9.22 -8.47
N ARG A 86 -1.64 -8.24 -9.34
CA ARG A 86 -2.02 -6.88 -8.94
C ARG A 86 -3.48 -6.53 -9.20
N ASN A 87 -4.19 -7.32 -9.97
CA ASN A 87 -5.55 -7.04 -10.45
C ASN A 87 -6.51 -8.20 -10.21
N GLY A 88 -6.68 -8.59 -8.97
CA GLY A 88 -7.70 -9.54 -8.57
C GLY A 88 -7.23 -10.96 -8.35
N PRO A 89 -8.14 -11.83 -7.90
CA PRO A 89 -7.83 -13.21 -7.59
C PRO A 89 -7.54 -14.02 -8.85
N CYS A 90 -6.75 -15.10 -8.67
CA CYS A 90 -6.39 -16.01 -9.77
C CYS A 90 -7.45 -17.08 -10.08
N GLY A 91 -8.55 -17.13 -9.34
CA GLY A 91 -9.54 -18.20 -9.43
C GLY A 91 -9.18 -19.49 -8.70
N GLY A 92 -7.96 -19.62 -8.17
CA GLY A 92 -7.48 -20.79 -7.43
C GLY A 92 -7.73 -20.73 -5.92
N VAL A 93 -8.62 -19.87 -5.46
CA VAL A 93 -8.95 -19.76 -4.03
C VAL A 93 -9.64 -21.04 -3.58
N ARG A 94 -9.14 -21.64 -2.48
CA ARG A 94 -9.73 -22.85 -1.91
C ARG A 94 -11.08 -22.56 -1.26
N ALA A 95 -11.89 -23.59 -1.04
CA ALA A 95 -13.20 -23.47 -0.43
C ALA A 95 -13.17 -22.80 0.96
N ASN A 96 -12.09 -22.94 1.71
CA ASN A 96 -11.88 -22.28 2.99
C ASN A 96 -11.39 -20.82 2.90
N GLY A 97 -11.23 -20.28 1.68
CA GLY A 97 -10.73 -18.93 1.44
C GLY A 97 -9.21 -18.79 1.41
N ASN A 98 -8.48 -19.89 1.49
CA ASN A 98 -7.01 -19.88 1.47
C ASN A 98 -6.44 -19.95 0.05
N CYS A 99 -5.17 -19.63 -0.06
CA CYS A 99 -4.41 -19.66 -1.32
C CYS A 99 -4.19 -21.11 -1.81
N GLU A 100 -4.23 -21.31 -3.12
CA GLU A 100 -3.89 -22.63 -3.69
C GLU A 100 -2.41 -22.96 -3.59
N VAL A 101 -1.54 -21.95 -3.63
CA VAL A 101 -0.07 -22.13 -3.55
C VAL A 101 0.39 -22.31 -2.11
N GLU A 102 -0.13 -21.51 -1.20
CA GLU A 102 0.15 -21.59 0.24
C GLU A 102 -1.15 -21.94 1.01
N PRO A 103 -1.41 -23.22 1.28
CA PRO A 103 -2.70 -23.65 1.84
C PRO A 103 -3.06 -23.05 3.21
N ASP A 104 -2.04 -22.67 3.98
CA ASP A 104 -2.23 -22.09 5.32
C ASP A 104 -2.42 -20.56 5.28
N MET A 105 -2.24 -19.94 4.13
CA MET A 105 -2.35 -18.50 3.97
C MET A 105 -3.74 -18.11 3.46
N PRO A 106 -4.44 -17.18 4.15
CA PRO A 106 -5.65 -16.57 3.60
C PRO A 106 -5.35 -15.86 2.28
N CYS A 107 -6.21 -16.03 1.28
CA CYS A 107 -6.03 -15.39 -0.02
C CYS A 107 -5.96 -13.87 0.11
N VAL A 108 -4.89 -13.28 -0.37
CA VAL A 108 -4.64 -11.84 -0.30
C VAL A 108 -5.78 -11.03 -0.94
N TRP A 109 -6.30 -11.50 -2.07
CA TRP A 109 -7.37 -10.79 -2.79
C TRP A 109 -8.75 -10.98 -2.18
N VAL A 110 -9.02 -12.09 -1.52
CA VAL A 110 -10.24 -12.24 -0.72
C VAL A 110 -10.21 -11.27 0.46
N GLN A 111 -9.07 -11.12 1.12
CA GLN A 111 -8.89 -10.14 2.19
C GLN A 111 -8.96 -8.70 1.66
N ALA A 112 -8.39 -8.44 0.47
CA ALA A 112 -8.50 -7.14 -0.19
C ALA A 112 -9.97 -6.74 -0.41
N TRP A 113 -10.78 -7.64 -0.92
CA TRP A 113 -12.20 -7.39 -1.11
C TRP A 113 -12.92 -7.07 0.20
N LYS A 114 -12.71 -7.87 1.24
CA LYS A 114 -13.29 -7.63 2.57
C LYS A 114 -12.87 -6.27 3.15
N GLY A 115 -11.60 -5.91 3.00
CA GLY A 115 -11.10 -4.61 3.47
C GLY A 115 -11.71 -3.44 2.73
N THR A 116 -11.91 -3.56 1.41
CA THR A 116 -12.51 -2.50 0.60
C THR A 116 -14.00 -2.28 0.90
N GLU A 117 -14.70 -3.30 1.37
CA GLU A 117 -16.09 -3.14 1.82
C GLU A 117 -16.21 -2.24 3.06
N ASP A 118 -15.20 -2.24 3.93
CA ASP A 118 -15.14 -1.43 5.15
C ASP A 118 -14.62 0.00 4.88
N MET A 119 -13.84 0.22 3.84
CA MET A 119 -13.28 1.52 3.47
C MET A 119 -14.31 2.43 2.82
N ARG A 120 -14.13 3.75 2.98
CA ARG A 120 -15.02 4.75 2.37
C ARG A 120 -15.01 4.71 0.85
N GLU A 121 -13.82 4.69 0.26
CA GLU A 121 -13.59 4.73 -1.18
C GLU A 121 -13.08 3.39 -1.75
N GLY A 122 -13.04 2.37 -0.90
CA GLY A 122 -12.44 1.09 -1.23
C GLY A 122 -13.08 0.41 -2.43
N ARG A 123 -14.41 0.42 -2.51
CA ARG A 123 -15.15 -0.20 -3.61
C ARG A 123 -14.86 0.42 -4.98
N SER A 124 -14.74 1.73 -5.05
CA SER A 124 -14.36 2.42 -6.29
C SER A 124 -12.88 2.24 -6.60
N ASN A 125 -12.04 2.30 -5.59
CA ASN A 125 -10.59 2.19 -5.77
C ASN A 125 -10.14 0.80 -6.19
N ILE A 126 -10.78 -0.28 -5.69
CA ILE A 126 -10.42 -1.65 -6.08
C ILE A 126 -10.72 -1.94 -7.56
N MET A 127 -11.65 -1.22 -8.16
CA MET A 127 -11.98 -1.34 -9.58
C MET A 127 -10.94 -0.70 -10.50
N ASN A 128 -10.05 0.11 -9.96
CA ASN A 128 -8.98 0.72 -10.74
C ASN A 128 -7.94 -0.33 -11.15
N VAL A 129 -7.73 -0.48 -12.44
CA VAL A 129 -6.71 -1.39 -12.97
C VAL A 129 -5.32 -0.88 -12.63
N GLN A 130 -4.57 -1.70 -11.92
CA GLN A 130 -3.20 -1.38 -11.54
C GLN A 130 -2.23 -1.69 -12.69
N LYS A 131 -1.26 -0.81 -12.88
CA LYS A 131 -0.17 -1.05 -13.83
C LYS A 131 0.73 -2.19 -13.36
N PRO A 132 1.43 -2.86 -14.29
CA PRO A 132 2.48 -3.82 -13.92
C PRO A 132 3.52 -3.21 -12.98
N VAL A 133 4.13 -4.05 -12.14
CA VAL A 133 5.17 -3.59 -11.21
C VAL A 133 6.39 -3.10 -11.98
N ASP A 134 6.78 -1.86 -11.72
CA ASP A 134 8.07 -1.34 -12.18
C ASP A 134 9.16 -1.81 -11.21
N GLN A 135 9.95 -2.77 -11.62
CA GLN A 135 10.99 -3.37 -10.79
C GLN A 135 12.13 -2.40 -10.47
N SER A 136 12.31 -1.34 -11.25
CA SER A 136 13.32 -0.30 -10.98
C SER A 136 13.04 0.49 -9.69
N LEU A 137 11.77 0.54 -9.27
CA LEU A 137 11.32 1.24 -8.06
C LEU A 137 11.39 0.36 -6.80
N ARG A 138 11.76 -0.89 -6.93
CA ARG A 138 11.86 -1.81 -5.81
C ARG A 138 12.91 -1.36 -4.80
N GLY A 139 12.55 -1.40 -3.52
CA GLY A 139 13.42 -0.93 -2.45
C GLY A 139 13.46 0.59 -2.26
N THR A 140 12.58 1.34 -2.91
CA THR A 140 12.44 2.80 -2.73
C THR A 140 11.25 3.14 -1.83
N SER A 141 11.25 4.36 -1.26
CA SER A 141 10.16 4.84 -0.42
C SER A 141 8.95 5.26 -1.27
N ALA A 142 7.81 4.59 -1.07
CA ALA A 142 6.55 4.97 -1.68
C ALA A 142 5.98 6.26 -1.07
N TRP A 143 6.17 6.48 0.22
CA TRP A 143 5.67 7.68 0.90
C TRP A 143 6.27 8.97 0.34
N LEU A 144 7.59 9.01 0.19
CA LEU A 144 8.27 10.19 -0.37
C LEU A 144 7.91 10.40 -1.84
N ARG A 145 7.78 9.33 -2.61
CA ARG A 145 7.40 9.44 -4.03
C ARG A 145 5.99 10.00 -4.20
N VAL A 146 5.02 9.49 -3.44
CA VAL A 146 3.64 9.98 -3.48
C VAL A 146 3.58 11.44 -3.05
N THR A 147 4.32 11.81 -2.00
CA THR A 147 4.41 13.20 -1.53
C THR A 147 5.01 14.13 -2.57
N ALA A 148 6.12 13.74 -3.18
CA ALA A 148 6.77 14.52 -4.23
C ALA A 148 5.87 14.71 -5.46
N LYS A 149 5.17 13.66 -5.87
CA LYS A 149 4.22 13.71 -6.98
C LYS A 149 3.03 14.63 -6.68
N ALA A 150 2.42 14.49 -5.50
CA ALA A 150 1.30 15.33 -5.08
C ALA A 150 1.68 16.81 -4.95
N ALA A 151 2.90 17.09 -4.49
CA ALA A 151 3.43 18.45 -4.42
C ALA A 151 3.64 19.05 -5.81
N ALA A 152 4.22 18.28 -6.73
CA ALA A 152 4.42 18.71 -8.11
C ALA A 152 3.09 18.99 -8.85
N GLU A 153 2.07 18.17 -8.61
CA GLU A 153 0.71 18.38 -9.15
C GLU A 153 0.07 19.66 -8.63
N LYS A 154 0.25 19.98 -7.33
CA LYS A 154 -0.25 21.23 -6.74
C LYS A 154 0.49 22.45 -7.27
N GLU A 155 1.80 22.39 -7.43
CA GLU A 155 2.59 23.46 -8.01
C GLU A 155 2.22 23.72 -9.48
N GLY A 156 2.03 22.65 -10.27
CA GLY A 156 1.56 22.72 -11.66
C GLY A 156 0.18 23.35 -11.81
N ALA A 157 -0.76 23.02 -10.90
CA ALA A 157 -2.10 23.61 -10.88
C ALA A 157 -2.10 25.11 -10.51
N SER A 158 -1.14 25.55 -9.67
CA SER A 158 -1.03 26.97 -9.29
C SER A 158 -0.45 27.86 -10.38
N HIS A 159 0.25 27.28 -11.37
CA HIS A 159 0.81 28.01 -12.52
C HIS A 159 -0.11 28.03 -13.75
N ALA A 160 -1.21 27.28 -13.73
CA ALA A 160 -2.17 27.19 -14.82
C ALA A 160 -3.44 28.03 -14.62
N GLY A 161 -3.49 28.87 -13.55
CA GLY A 161 -4.59 29.76 -13.22
C GLY A 161 -4.32 31.23 -13.54
#